data_0142cb81bc53543d4ff41295c5ff64f8
#
_entry.id   0142cb81bc53543d4ff41295c5ff64f8
#
_cell.length_a   1.000
_cell.length_b   1.000
_cell.length_c   1.000
_cell.angle_alpha   90.00
_cell.angle_beta   90.00
_cell.angle_gamma   90.00
#
_symmetry.space_group_name_H-M   'P 1'
#
loop_
_entity.id
_entity.type
_entity.pdbx_description
1 polymer ?
#
loop_
_entity_poly.entity_id
_entity_poly.type
_entity_poly.pdbx_seq_one_letter_code
_entity_poly.pdbx_strand_id
1 'polypeptide(L)'
;MATPQQIQDLQNTFEKAQLASAHAVSSSPNQSFLQRQFESRQKETKQLKPFATEDIKVLLLENVNQTAIDIFTEQGYQVEFHKTSLGEEALIEKISKVHAIGIRSKTKLTEKVLAHAKNLVVIGCFCIGTNQVNLEYAASKGIAVFNSPFSNSRSVAELIICEVIALARQLGDRSIELHTGTWNKVSAKCWEVRGKTLGIVGYGHIGSQLSVLAESLGLNVLYYDVNMIMSLGNSKQVATLNELLSKSDFVTLHVPETAETKNILSTPQFAAMKDGAYVLNASRGTVIDIPALIAALKSGKLAGAALDVYPHEPAKNGAELFTNELNPWISELVSLRNVILTPHIGGSTEEAQSAIGVEVGTSLTKYINEGASTGSVNFPEVSLRALDLEKERNTVRVLYLHQNVPGVLKTVNNILGNYNIDKQFSDSQGDIAYLIADISGINNDEIQSLHDQLSDTPYKISIRLLY
;
A
#
# COMPACT_ATOMS: atom_id res chain seq x y z
N MET A 1 -20.95 -21.96 49.26
CA MET A 1 -21.42 -20.75 48.60
C MET A 1 -20.34 -19.69 48.70
N ALA A 2 -19.87 -19.16 47.62
CA ALA A 2 -18.83 -18.12 47.64
C ALA A 2 -19.38 -16.82 48.23
N THR A 3 -18.58 -16.11 49.00
CA THR A 3 -18.98 -14.84 49.60
C THR A 3 -19.09 -13.74 48.50
N PRO A 4 -19.92 -12.69 48.72
CA PRO A 4 -20.02 -11.58 47.75
C PRO A 4 -18.66 -10.98 47.36
N GLN A 5 -17.71 -10.93 48.32
CA GLN A 5 -16.35 -10.44 48.08
C GLN A 5 -15.57 -11.35 47.12
N GLN A 6 -15.70 -12.68 47.24
CA GLN A 6 -15.04 -13.64 46.35
C GLN A 6 -15.61 -13.60 44.94
N ILE A 7 -16.90 -13.28 44.79
CA ILE A 7 -17.55 -13.10 43.47
C ILE A 7 -17.04 -11.81 42.81
N GLN A 8 -16.90 -10.73 43.58
CA GLN A 8 -16.37 -9.46 43.08
C GLN A 8 -14.91 -9.56 42.64
N ASP A 9 -14.07 -10.28 43.40
CA ASP A 9 -12.66 -10.51 43.07
C ASP A 9 -12.51 -11.40 41.84
N LEU A 10 -13.40 -12.38 41.63
CA LEU A 10 -13.46 -13.19 40.40
C LEU A 10 -13.90 -12.37 39.19
N GLN A 11 -14.88 -11.47 39.34
CA GLN A 11 -15.32 -10.57 38.26
C GLN A 11 -14.20 -9.61 37.88
N ASN A 12 -13.54 -8.97 38.82
CA ASN A 12 -12.40 -8.09 38.58
C ASN A 12 -11.21 -8.80 37.93
N THR A 13 -10.98 -10.08 38.27
CA THR A 13 -9.94 -10.91 37.67
C THR A 13 -10.31 -11.31 36.24
N PHE A 14 -11.59 -11.58 36.00
CA PHE A 14 -12.10 -11.92 34.66
C PHE A 14 -12.10 -10.69 33.72
N GLU A 15 -12.47 -9.51 34.22
CA GLU A 15 -12.35 -8.25 33.46
C GLU A 15 -10.89 -7.89 33.14
N LYS A 16 -9.98 -8.06 34.10
CA LYS A 16 -8.53 -7.88 33.83
C LYS A 16 -7.97 -8.91 32.86
N ALA A 17 -8.44 -10.15 32.87
CA ALA A 17 -8.06 -11.17 31.94
C ALA A 17 -8.66 -10.92 30.54
N GLN A 18 -9.90 -10.40 30.45
CA GLN A 18 -10.51 -9.97 29.18
C GLN A 18 -9.82 -8.76 28.57
N LEU A 19 -9.45 -7.75 29.39
CA LEU A 19 -8.65 -6.61 28.94
C LEU A 19 -7.26 -7.03 28.49
N ALA A 20 -6.61 -7.94 29.21
CA ALA A 20 -5.30 -8.49 28.79
C ALA A 20 -5.40 -9.35 27.52
N SER A 21 -6.49 -10.11 27.34
CA SER A 21 -6.72 -10.90 26.13
C SER A 21 -7.14 -10.04 24.93
N ALA A 22 -7.88 -8.95 25.15
CA ALA A 22 -8.23 -8.00 24.11
C ALA A 22 -6.98 -7.26 23.56
N HIS A 23 -6.00 -6.98 24.42
CA HIS A 23 -4.71 -6.46 23.98
C HIS A 23 -3.78 -7.51 23.34
N ALA A 24 -4.01 -8.81 23.59
CA ALA A 24 -3.18 -9.90 23.06
C ALA A 24 -3.64 -10.44 21.69
N VAL A 25 -4.85 -10.12 21.23
CA VAL A 25 -5.49 -10.76 20.06
C VAL A 25 -5.41 -9.91 18.78
N SER A 26 -4.90 -8.67 18.82
CA SER A 26 -5.00 -7.76 17.65
C SER A 26 -3.70 -7.41 16.93
N SER A 27 -2.55 -7.99 17.28
CA SER A 27 -1.32 -7.69 16.54
C SER A 27 -0.91 -8.82 15.63
N SER A 28 -0.97 -8.61 14.31
CA SER A 28 -0.26 -9.50 13.40
C SER A 28 1.24 -9.53 13.77
N PRO A 29 1.97 -10.65 13.55
CA PRO A 29 3.40 -10.73 13.85
C PRO A 29 4.22 -9.57 13.25
N ASN A 30 3.77 -9.02 12.11
CA ASN A 30 4.39 -7.85 11.48
C ASN A 30 4.13 -6.54 12.23
N GLN A 31 2.93 -6.32 12.78
CA GLN A 31 2.65 -5.12 13.57
C GLN A 31 3.49 -5.08 14.86
N SER A 32 3.59 -6.21 15.55
CA SER A 32 4.42 -6.29 16.76
C SER A 32 5.92 -6.15 16.47
N PHE A 33 6.39 -6.58 15.31
CA PHE A 33 7.78 -6.44 14.89
C PHE A 33 8.11 -5.00 14.51
N LEU A 34 7.26 -4.34 13.70
CA LEU A 34 7.43 -2.94 13.33
C LEU A 34 7.31 -2.01 14.54
N GLN A 35 6.35 -2.27 15.43
CA GLN A 35 6.16 -1.50 16.66
C GLN A 35 7.33 -1.67 17.63
N ARG A 36 7.88 -2.87 17.82
CA ARG A 36 9.08 -3.10 18.61
C ARG A 36 10.34 -2.49 18.00
N GLN A 37 10.47 -2.49 16.66
CA GLN A 37 11.57 -1.76 16.01
C GLN A 37 11.44 -0.25 16.20
N PHE A 38 10.21 0.28 16.20
CA PHE A 38 9.95 1.68 16.46
C PHE A 38 10.29 2.06 17.92
N GLU A 39 9.77 1.30 18.88
CA GLU A 39 10.01 1.50 20.34
C GLU A 39 11.48 1.32 20.75
N SER A 40 12.21 0.38 20.14
CA SER A 40 13.63 0.14 20.46
C SER A 40 14.57 1.22 19.91
N ARG A 41 14.15 1.97 18.88
CA ARG A 41 14.95 3.04 18.28
C ARG A 41 14.73 4.42 18.88
N GLN A 42 13.65 4.65 19.61
CA GLN A 42 13.35 5.97 20.19
C GLN A 42 14.27 6.38 21.35
N LYS A 43 14.99 5.45 21.98
CA LYS A 43 15.68 5.73 23.25
C LYS A 43 17.11 6.26 23.15
N GLU A 44 17.79 6.18 21.99
CA GLU A 44 19.25 6.45 21.92
C GLU A 44 19.77 7.13 20.63
N THR A 45 18.92 7.66 19.75
CA THR A 45 19.37 8.25 18.50
C THR A 45 19.18 9.77 18.45
N LYS A 46 20.21 10.47 17.95
CA LYS A 46 20.13 11.91 17.70
C LYS A 46 19.07 12.16 16.62
N GLN A 47 18.01 12.88 16.96
CA GLN A 47 17.05 13.36 16.00
C GLN A 47 17.59 14.62 15.32
N LEU A 48 18.06 14.46 14.10
CA LEU A 48 18.43 15.57 13.24
C LEU A 48 17.17 16.21 12.66
N LYS A 49 17.05 17.51 12.75
CA LYS A 49 15.84 18.22 12.31
C LYS A 49 16.20 19.40 11.43
N PRO A 50 15.56 19.56 10.26
CA PRO A 50 15.74 20.77 9.45
C PRO A 50 15.04 22.00 10.04
N PHE A 51 14.07 21.77 10.95
CA PHE A 51 13.25 22.79 11.62
C PHE A 51 12.99 22.36 13.07
N ALA A 52 12.56 23.31 13.91
CA ALA A 52 11.95 22.93 15.18
C ALA A 52 10.75 21.99 14.88
N THR A 53 10.61 20.93 15.66
CA THR A 53 9.61 19.89 15.39
C THR A 53 8.19 20.46 15.37
N GLU A 54 7.94 21.44 16.24
CA GLU A 54 6.70 22.19 16.37
C GLU A 54 6.35 23.06 15.15
N ASP A 55 7.32 23.34 14.27
CA ASP A 55 7.09 24.12 13.04
C ASP A 55 6.71 23.22 11.86
N ILE A 56 6.89 21.89 11.98
CA ILE A 56 6.56 20.95 10.91
C ILE A 56 5.05 20.74 10.82
N LYS A 57 4.47 21.12 9.68
CA LYS A 57 3.03 21.04 9.42
C LYS A 57 2.73 19.88 8.49
N VAL A 58 1.82 19.02 8.90
CA VAL A 58 1.35 17.84 8.15
C VAL A 58 -0.13 18.00 7.85
N LEU A 59 -0.51 17.88 6.58
CA LEU A 59 -1.91 17.88 6.14
C LEU A 59 -2.32 16.45 5.78
N LEU A 60 -3.30 15.88 6.47
CA LEU A 60 -3.84 14.55 6.20
C LEU A 60 -5.26 14.65 5.67
N LEU A 61 -5.51 14.05 4.51
CA LEU A 61 -6.81 14.08 3.82
C LEU A 61 -7.41 12.68 3.68
N GLU A 62 -8.71 12.62 3.38
CA GLU A 62 -9.42 11.39 3.00
C GLU A 62 -9.50 10.34 4.11
N ASN A 63 -9.67 10.77 5.35
CA ASN A 63 -9.83 9.86 6.49
C ASN A 63 -8.68 8.84 6.64
N VAL A 64 -7.45 9.33 6.53
CA VAL A 64 -6.25 8.53 6.85
C VAL A 64 -6.39 7.97 8.28
N ASN A 65 -5.91 6.74 8.49
CA ASN A 65 -6.05 6.05 9.77
C ASN A 65 -5.40 6.80 10.93
N GLN A 66 -5.99 6.67 12.13
CA GLN A 66 -5.53 7.32 13.36
C GLN A 66 -4.06 7.02 13.67
N THR A 67 -3.56 5.82 13.34
CA THR A 67 -2.16 5.44 13.57
C THR A 67 -1.15 6.39 12.91
N ALA A 68 -1.48 6.94 11.75
CA ALA A 68 -0.61 7.93 11.11
C ALA A 68 -0.63 9.28 11.87
N ILE A 69 -1.81 9.69 12.35
CA ILE A 69 -1.95 10.92 13.16
C ILE A 69 -1.12 10.78 14.44
N ASP A 70 -1.21 9.64 15.10
CA ASP A 70 -0.49 9.36 16.34
C ASP A 70 1.03 9.42 16.12
N ILE A 71 1.54 8.79 15.05
CA ILE A 71 2.97 8.82 14.69
C ILE A 71 3.47 10.27 14.53
N PHE A 72 2.75 11.10 13.78
CA PHE A 72 3.18 12.49 13.56
C PHE A 72 3.05 13.33 14.82
N THR A 73 2.01 13.11 15.62
CA THR A 73 1.81 13.82 16.89
C THR A 73 2.87 13.45 17.92
N GLU A 74 3.27 12.17 17.99
CA GLU A 74 4.37 11.71 18.86
C GLU A 74 5.71 12.33 18.45
N GLN A 75 5.90 12.67 17.18
CA GLN A 75 7.07 13.44 16.72
C GLN A 75 6.98 14.94 17.08
N GLY A 76 5.86 15.40 17.59
CA GLY A 76 5.61 16.82 17.91
C GLY A 76 5.22 17.66 16.69
N TYR A 77 4.80 17.05 15.57
CA TYR A 77 4.37 17.78 14.38
C TYR A 77 2.97 18.37 14.54
N GLN A 78 2.70 19.50 13.89
CA GLN A 78 1.35 20.06 13.78
C GLN A 78 0.56 19.31 12.72
N VAL A 79 -0.46 18.55 13.14
CA VAL A 79 -1.28 17.74 12.22
C VAL A 79 -2.62 18.40 11.98
N GLU A 80 -2.91 18.73 10.72
CA GLU A 80 -4.24 19.11 10.24
C GLU A 80 -4.88 17.92 9.53
N PHE A 81 -6.07 17.50 9.99
CA PHE A 81 -6.74 16.30 9.49
C PHE A 81 -8.12 16.60 8.91
N HIS A 82 -8.42 16.02 7.74
CA HIS A 82 -9.72 16.10 7.09
C HIS A 82 -10.24 14.70 6.70
N LYS A 83 -11.52 14.44 6.99
CA LYS A 83 -12.18 13.16 6.63
C LYS A 83 -12.45 13.02 5.12
N THR A 84 -12.39 14.10 4.37
CA THR A 84 -12.68 14.14 2.93
C THR A 84 -11.50 14.70 2.15
N SER A 85 -11.52 14.52 0.83
CA SER A 85 -10.68 15.29 -0.08
C SER A 85 -11.09 16.76 -0.09
N LEU A 86 -10.16 17.65 -0.41
CA LEU A 86 -10.40 19.07 -0.60
C LEU A 86 -10.62 19.38 -2.09
N GLY A 87 -11.40 20.44 -2.37
CA GLY A 87 -11.44 21.02 -3.71
C GLY A 87 -10.09 21.65 -4.11
N GLU A 88 -9.81 21.74 -5.40
CA GLU A 88 -8.50 22.17 -5.92
C GLU A 88 -8.06 23.52 -5.35
N GLU A 89 -8.93 24.52 -5.27
CA GLU A 89 -8.61 25.84 -4.75
C GLU A 89 -8.21 25.83 -3.27
N ALA A 90 -9.00 25.12 -2.43
CA ALA A 90 -8.71 24.96 -1.02
C ALA A 90 -7.42 24.13 -0.80
N LEU A 91 -7.15 23.15 -1.66
CA LEU A 91 -5.93 22.35 -1.62
C LEU A 91 -4.71 23.22 -1.95
N ILE A 92 -4.79 24.07 -2.98
CA ILE A 92 -3.72 25.01 -3.37
C ILE A 92 -3.40 25.98 -2.23
N GLU A 93 -4.40 26.49 -1.55
CA GLU A 93 -4.17 27.39 -0.40
C GLU A 93 -3.42 26.69 0.73
N LYS A 94 -3.83 25.45 1.08
CA LYS A 94 -3.23 24.69 2.20
C LYS A 94 -1.85 24.13 1.87
N ILE A 95 -1.65 23.60 0.67
CA ILE A 95 -0.39 22.94 0.29
C ILE A 95 0.81 23.91 0.32
N SER A 96 0.55 25.21 0.12
CA SER A 96 1.59 26.23 0.17
C SER A 96 2.20 26.43 1.56
N LYS A 97 1.54 25.94 2.62
CA LYS A 97 1.87 26.20 4.03
C LYS A 97 2.38 24.95 4.77
N VAL A 98 2.33 23.76 4.15
CA VAL A 98 2.65 22.49 4.81
C VAL A 98 3.96 21.89 4.31
N HIS A 99 4.59 21.07 5.15
CA HIS A 99 5.85 20.39 4.87
C HIS A 99 5.64 18.94 4.42
N ALA A 100 4.54 18.32 4.85
CA ALA A 100 4.13 16.99 4.42
C ALA A 100 2.63 16.96 4.13
N ILE A 101 2.24 16.14 3.16
CA ILE A 101 0.83 15.87 2.86
C ILE A 101 0.59 14.38 2.76
N GLY A 102 -0.47 13.89 3.41
CA GLY A 102 -0.96 12.52 3.29
C GLY A 102 -2.31 12.51 2.56
N ILE A 103 -2.40 11.70 1.52
CA ILE A 103 -3.60 11.52 0.69
C ILE A 103 -3.93 10.04 0.51
N ARG A 104 -5.11 9.74 0.00
CA ARG A 104 -5.44 8.40 -0.50
C ARG A 104 -5.64 8.45 -2.03
N SER A 105 -6.72 7.89 -2.55
CA SER A 105 -6.92 7.73 -3.99
C SER A 105 -7.67 8.88 -4.68
N LYS A 106 -8.31 9.77 -3.92
CA LYS A 106 -9.24 10.79 -4.49
C LYS A 106 -8.57 12.12 -4.78
N THR A 107 -7.70 12.60 -3.87
CA THR A 107 -7.00 13.89 -4.03
C THR A 107 -5.98 13.80 -5.16
N LYS A 108 -6.06 14.74 -6.10
CA LYS A 108 -5.13 14.80 -7.24
C LYS A 108 -4.06 15.86 -6.97
N LEU A 109 -2.81 15.44 -6.89
CA LEU A 109 -1.63 16.31 -6.81
C LEU A 109 -1.04 16.48 -8.21
N THR A 110 -1.72 17.31 -9.00
CA THR A 110 -1.32 17.66 -10.36
C THR A 110 -0.16 18.66 -10.33
N GLU A 111 0.49 18.87 -11.48
CA GLU A 111 1.50 19.91 -11.65
C GLU A 111 1.00 21.27 -11.18
N LYS A 112 -0.24 21.65 -11.55
CA LYS A 112 -0.88 22.90 -11.11
C LYS A 112 -0.93 23.05 -9.59
N VAL A 113 -1.29 22.00 -8.88
CA VAL A 113 -1.34 21.99 -7.39
C VAL A 113 0.06 22.05 -6.82
N LEU A 114 0.97 21.18 -7.30
CA LEU A 114 2.35 21.07 -6.81
C LEU A 114 3.18 22.33 -7.10
N ALA A 115 2.87 23.12 -8.13
CA ALA A 115 3.53 24.40 -8.39
C ALA A 115 3.36 25.41 -7.23
N HIS A 116 2.33 25.25 -6.39
CA HIS A 116 2.09 26.09 -5.21
C HIS A 116 2.68 25.51 -3.91
N ALA A 117 3.26 24.32 -3.95
CA ALA A 117 3.79 23.61 -2.80
C ALA A 117 5.20 24.12 -2.39
N LYS A 118 5.27 25.35 -1.86
CA LYS A 118 6.54 26.05 -1.60
C LYS A 118 7.40 25.40 -0.52
N ASN A 119 6.79 24.80 0.51
CA ASN A 119 7.47 24.22 1.66
C ASN A 119 7.37 22.70 1.71
N LEU A 120 6.65 22.08 0.78
CA LEU A 120 6.39 20.66 0.78
C LEU A 120 7.68 19.88 0.48
N VAL A 121 8.04 18.96 1.34
CA VAL A 121 9.22 18.10 1.20
C VAL A 121 8.85 16.64 0.90
N VAL A 122 7.63 16.22 1.29
CA VAL A 122 7.22 14.81 1.16
C VAL A 122 5.72 14.65 1.00
N ILE A 123 5.34 13.65 0.20
CA ILE A 123 3.96 13.21 -0.03
C ILE A 123 3.83 11.75 0.40
N GLY A 124 2.79 11.43 1.19
CA GLY A 124 2.39 10.06 1.52
C GLY A 124 1.10 9.69 0.82
N CYS A 125 1.14 8.63 0.02
CA CYS A 125 -0.04 7.97 -0.52
C CYS A 125 -0.43 6.83 0.43
N PHE A 126 -1.45 7.02 1.27
CA PHE A 126 -1.97 6.00 2.20
C PHE A 126 -2.82 4.97 1.45
N CYS A 127 -2.25 4.41 0.38
CA CYS A 127 -2.81 3.40 -0.52
C CYS A 127 -1.70 2.80 -1.39
N ILE A 128 -2.04 1.81 -2.21
CA ILE A 128 -1.09 1.19 -3.14
C ILE A 128 -0.76 2.11 -4.32
N GLY A 129 -1.80 2.69 -4.95
CA GLY A 129 -1.65 3.48 -6.18
C GLY A 129 -1.03 4.86 -5.93
N THR A 130 -0.27 5.35 -6.90
CA THR A 130 0.35 6.68 -6.92
C THR A 130 -0.05 7.50 -8.14
N ASN A 131 -0.96 6.99 -8.97
CA ASN A 131 -1.45 7.64 -10.19
C ASN A 131 -2.17 8.98 -9.97
N GLN A 132 -2.52 9.30 -8.74
CA GLN A 132 -3.09 10.58 -8.32
C GLN A 132 -2.02 11.66 -8.09
N VAL A 133 -0.73 11.33 -8.15
CA VAL A 133 0.39 12.27 -7.98
C VAL A 133 1.19 12.36 -9.28
N ASN A 134 1.53 13.58 -9.70
CA ASN A 134 2.50 13.78 -10.78
C ASN A 134 3.92 13.54 -10.22
N LEU A 135 4.41 12.29 -10.35
CA LEU A 135 5.66 11.84 -9.76
C LEU A 135 6.89 12.56 -10.34
N GLU A 136 6.91 12.80 -11.65
CA GLU A 136 8.01 13.47 -12.34
C GLU A 136 8.13 14.93 -11.90
N TYR A 137 7.00 15.63 -11.84
CA TYR A 137 6.99 17.00 -11.37
C TYR A 137 7.36 17.11 -9.90
N ALA A 138 6.86 16.20 -9.04
CA ALA A 138 7.25 16.14 -7.64
C ALA A 138 8.76 15.94 -7.49
N ALA A 139 9.36 15.00 -8.24
CA ALA A 139 10.79 14.76 -8.23
C ALA A 139 11.60 15.99 -8.68
N SER A 140 11.16 16.67 -9.75
CA SER A 140 11.81 17.90 -10.24
C SER A 140 11.79 19.06 -9.23
N LYS A 141 10.84 19.03 -8.26
CA LYS A 141 10.73 20.00 -7.17
C LYS A 141 11.38 19.53 -5.86
N GLY A 142 12.00 18.37 -5.86
CA GLY A 142 12.64 17.81 -4.66
C GLY A 142 11.66 17.27 -3.62
N ILE A 143 10.45 16.88 -4.05
CA ILE A 143 9.40 16.34 -3.20
C ILE A 143 9.40 14.81 -3.33
N ALA A 144 9.75 14.10 -2.26
CA ALA A 144 9.71 12.64 -2.22
C ALA A 144 8.26 12.13 -2.10
N VAL A 145 7.97 10.99 -2.71
CA VAL A 145 6.64 10.36 -2.65
C VAL A 145 6.79 8.94 -2.13
N PHE A 146 5.99 8.61 -1.11
CA PHE A 146 5.91 7.27 -0.53
C PHE A 146 4.50 6.72 -0.65
N ASN A 147 4.38 5.40 -0.75
CA ASN A 147 3.10 4.70 -0.72
C ASN A 147 3.17 3.47 0.19
N SER A 148 2.07 2.71 0.24
CA SER A 148 2.03 1.42 0.95
C SER A 148 1.65 0.32 -0.05
N PRO A 149 2.65 -0.32 -0.68
CA PRO A 149 2.37 -1.27 -1.75
C PRO A 149 1.90 -2.64 -1.25
N PHE A 150 2.13 -3.02 0.03
CA PHE A 150 2.01 -4.40 0.48
C PHE A 150 1.23 -4.62 1.78
N SER A 151 0.91 -3.58 2.54
CA SER A 151 0.30 -3.69 3.88
C SER A 151 -1.10 -4.31 3.89
N ASN A 152 -1.81 -4.31 2.76
CA ASN A 152 -3.13 -4.91 2.62
C ASN A 152 -3.12 -6.32 1.98
N SER A 153 -1.94 -6.90 1.72
CA SER A 153 -1.81 -8.17 0.98
C SER A 153 -2.55 -9.31 1.67
N ARG A 154 -2.51 -9.37 3.01
CA ARG A 154 -3.19 -10.38 3.80
C ARG A 154 -4.72 -10.26 3.70
N SER A 155 -5.25 -9.05 3.78
CA SER A 155 -6.69 -8.80 3.70
C SER A 155 -7.27 -9.23 2.36
N VAL A 156 -6.59 -8.92 1.25
CA VAL A 156 -6.99 -9.37 -0.08
C VAL A 156 -6.95 -10.89 -0.20
N ALA A 157 -5.89 -11.52 0.30
CA ALA A 157 -5.77 -12.99 0.25
C ALA A 157 -6.90 -13.69 1.05
N GLU A 158 -7.30 -13.13 2.20
CA GLU A 158 -8.42 -13.66 2.99
C GLU A 158 -9.77 -13.47 2.30
N LEU A 159 -10.01 -12.32 1.66
CA LEU A 159 -11.21 -12.11 0.86
C LEU A 159 -11.33 -13.16 -0.25
N ILE A 160 -10.27 -13.39 -1.01
CA ILE A 160 -10.25 -14.41 -2.08
C ILE A 160 -10.54 -15.82 -1.55
N ILE A 161 -9.96 -16.19 -0.41
CA ILE A 161 -10.27 -17.49 0.22
C ILE A 161 -11.76 -17.61 0.58
N CYS A 162 -12.32 -16.54 1.16
CA CYS A 162 -13.75 -16.48 1.46
C CYS A 162 -14.59 -16.65 0.18
N GLU A 163 -14.25 -15.93 -0.88
CA GLU A 163 -14.97 -15.97 -2.16
C GLU A 163 -14.86 -17.34 -2.86
N VAL A 164 -13.71 -18.01 -2.81
CA VAL A 164 -13.53 -19.39 -3.32
C VAL A 164 -14.51 -20.33 -2.66
N ILE A 165 -14.64 -20.28 -1.32
CA ILE A 165 -15.56 -21.13 -0.58
C ILE A 165 -17.02 -20.73 -0.85
N ALA A 166 -17.30 -19.42 -0.88
CA ALA A 166 -18.63 -18.91 -1.13
C ALA A 166 -19.17 -19.29 -2.52
N LEU A 167 -18.32 -19.21 -3.57
CA LEU A 167 -18.66 -19.65 -4.93
C LEU A 167 -18.87 -21.17 -4.99
N ALA A 168 -17.97 -21.95 -4.39
CA ALA A 168 -18.08 -23.41 -4.35
C ALA A 168 -19.40 -23.88 -3.69
N ARG A 169 -19.96 -23.08 -2.77
CA ARG A 169 -21.17 -23.40 -2.02
C ARG A 169 -22.40 -22.63 -2.49
N GLN A 170 -22.28 -21.74 -3.50
CA GLN A 170 -23.34 -20.83 -3.96
C GLN A 170 -23.92 -20.01 -2.79
N LEU A 171 -23.04 -19.59 -1.85
CA LEU A 171 -23.47 -19.00 -0.59
C LEU A 171 -24.26 -17.71 -0.77
N GLY A 172 -23.83 -16.83 -1.69
CA GLY A 172 -24.51 -15.57 -1.99
C GLY A 172 -25.95 -15.80 -2.42
N ASP A 173 -26.19 -16.67 -3.41
CA ASP A 173 -27.53 -17.00 -3.89
C ASP A 173 -28.40 -17.61 -2.79
N ARG A 174 -27.84 -18.56 -2.02
CA ARG A 174 -28.60 -19.22 -0.92
C ARG A 174 -29.00 -18.21 0.15
N SER A 175 -28.12 -17.27 0.47
CA SER A 175 -28.41 -16.20 1.42
C SER A 175 -29.54 -15.28 0.92
N ILE A 176 -29.43 -14.80 -0.32
CA ILE A 176 -30.45 -13.95 -0.94
C ILE A 176 -31.82 -14.65 -0.98
N GLU A 177 -31.85 -15.92 -1.43
CA GLU A 177 -33.09 -16.72 -1.49
C GLU A 177 -33.76 -16.82 -0.12
N LEU A 178 -32.98 -17.10 0.94
CA LEU A 178 -33.56 -17.22 2.28
C LEU A 178 -34.04 -15.87 2.83
N HIS A 179 -33.33 -14.77 2.56
CA HIS A 179 -33.81 -13.42 2.92
C HIS A 179 -35.14 -13.03 2.22
N THR A 180 -35.42 -13.63 1.08
CA THR A 180 -36.71 -13.47 0.36
C THR A 180 -37.73 -14.57 0.68
N GLY A 181 -37.48 -15.40 1.69
CA GLY A 181 -38.40 -16.45 2.16
C GLY A 181 -38.35 -17.76 1.37
N THR A 182 -37.41 -17.92 0.45
CA THR A 182 -37.27 -19.12 -0.36
C THR A 182 -36.34 -20.15 0.32
N TRP A 183 -36.89 -21.32 0.70
CA TRP A 183 -36.15 -22.43 1.26
C TRP A 183 -35.69 -23.38 0.15
N ASN A 184 -34.40 -23.27 -0.23
CA ASN A 184 -33.84 -24.06 -1.32
C ASN A 184 -32.57 -24.83 -0.86
N LYS A 185 -32.80 -26.04 -0.30
CA LYS A 185 -31.73 -26.96 0.16
C LYS A 185 -31.31 -27.90 -0.98
N VAL A 186 -30.21 -27.55 -1.66
CA VAL A 186 -29.66 -28.34 -2.77
C VAL A 186 -28.17 -28.60 -2.59
N SER A 187 -27.70 -29.75 -3.05
CA SER A 187 -26.27 -30.09 -3.12
C SER A 187 -25.71 -30.07 -4.56
N ALA A 188 -26.59 -29.95 -5.56
CA ALA A 188 -26.20 -29.92 -6.96
C ALA A 188 -25.29 -28.73 -7.25
N LYS A 189 -24.13 -28.99 -7.91
CA LYS A 189 -23.11 -27.99 -8.22
C LYS A 189 -22.53 -27.24 -6.99
N CYS A 190 -22.62 -27.85 -5.80
CA CYS A 190 -21.93 -27.40 -4.60
C CYS A 190 -20.77 -28.34 -4.30
N TRP A 191 -19.61 -27.77 -3.97
CA TRP A 191 -18.35 -28.53 -3.85
C TRP A 191 -17.66 -28.26 -2.52
N GLU A 192 -16.89 -29.24 -2.05
CA GLU A 192 -15.81 -29.00 -1.11
C GLU A 192 -14.58 -28.50 -1.88
N VAL A 193 -13.81 -27.61 -1.27
CA VAL A 193 -12.61 -27.04 -1.91
C VAL A 193 -11.39 -27.95 -1.79
N ARG A 194 -11.38 -28.86 -0.82
CA ARG A 194 -10.32 -29.85 -0.65
C ARG A 194 -10.09 -30.66 -1.93
N GLY A 195 -8.83 -30.77 -2.36
CA GLY A 195 -8.43 -31.49 -3.55
C GLY A 195 -8.73 -30.74 -4.87
N LYS A 196 -9.42 -29.59 -4.84
CA LYS A 196 -9.57 -28.71 -6.01
C LYS A 196 -8.27 -27.97 -6.28
N THR A 197 -8.14 -27.44 -7.48
CA THR A 197 -6.96 -26.67 -7.90
C THR A 197 -7.29 -25.19 -7.98
N LEU A 198 -6.53 -24.38 -7.24
CA LEU A 198 -6.51 -22.92 -7.35
C LEU A 198 -5.37 -22.51 -8.28
N GLY A 199 -5.68 -21.84 -9.39
CA GLY A 199 -4.72 -21.21 -10.29
C GLY A 199 -4.56 -19.73 -9.95
N ILE A 200 -3.35 -19.31 -9.66
CA ILE A 200 -3.00 -17.94 -9.30
C ILE A 200 -2.25 -17.30 -10.46
N VAL A 201 -2.80 -16.24 -11.04
CA VAL A 201 -2.14 -15.43 -12.08
C VAL A 201 -1.51 -14.22 -11.41
N GLY A 202 -0.18 -14.17 -11.36
CA GLY A 202 0.61 -13.21 -10.57
C GLY A 202 0.94 -13.74 -9.17
N TYR A 203 2.21 -14.13 -8.97
CA TYR A 203 2.67 -14.73 -7.70
C TYR A 203 3.51 -13.77 -6.87
N GLY A 204 3.05 -12.49 -6.81
CA GLY A 204 3.63 -11.45 -5.96
C GLY A 204 3.22 -11.57 -4.49
N HIS A 205 3.19 -10.45 -3.78
CA HIS A 205 2.90 -10.41 -2.33
C HIS A 205 1.53 -11.00 -1.96
N ILE A 206 0.49 -10.75 -2.75
CA ILE A 206 -0.85 -11.29 -2.50
C ILE A 206 -0.90 -12.77 -2.91
N GLY A 207 -0.47 -13.09 -4.14
CA GLY A 207 -0.56 -14.45 -4.68
C GLY A 207 0.21 -15.48 -3.85
N SER A 208 1.39 -15.10 -3.34
CA SER A 208 2.20 -15.99 -2.49
C SER A 208 1.56 -16.21 -1.11
N GLN A 209 0.99 -15.19 -0.47
CA GLN A 209 0.25 -15.36 0.79
C GLN A 209 -1.02 -16.18 0.58
N LEU A 210 -1.74 -15.94 -0.51
CA LEU A 210 -2.92 -16.69 -0.88
C LEU A 210 -2.61 -18.17 -1.08
N SER A 211 -1.47 -18.52 -1.69
CA SER A 211 -1.08 -19.92 -1.91
C SER A 211 -0.97 -20.69 -0.60
N VAL A 212 -0.36 -20.10 0.42
CA VAL A 212 -0.22 -20.72 1.76
C VAL A 212 -1.58 -20.91 2.43
N LEU A 213 -2.49 -19.93 2.32
CA LEU A 213 -3.84 -20.03 2.86
C LEU A 213 -4.64 -21.13 2.14
N ALA A 214 -4.56 -21.18 0.83
CA ALA A 214 -5.26 -22.19 0.01
C ALA A 214 -4.79 -23.60 0.32
N GLU A 215 -3.49 -23.81 0.46
CA GLU A 215 -2.93 -25.12 0.84
C GLU A 215 -3.39 -25.56 2.23
N SER A 216 -3.54 -24.65 3.18
CA SER A 216 -4.05 -24.97 4.53
C SER A 216 -5.48 -25.52 4.52
N LEU A 217 -6.27 -25.18 3.48
CA LEU A 217 -7.61 -25.71 3.24
C LEU A 217 -7.62 -26.99 2.39
N GLY A 218 -6.45 -27.49 1.99
CA GLY A 218 -6.30 -28.68 1.18
C GLY A 218 -6.51 -28.49 -0.31
N LEU A 219 -6.41 -27.26 -0.82
CA LEU A 219 -6.36 -26.96 -2.25
C LEU A 219 -4.98 -27.32 -2.83
N ASN A 220 -4.95 -27.76 -4.08
CA ASN A 220 -3.73 -27.78 -4.87
C ASN A 220 -3.52 -26.39 -5.46
N VAL A 221 -2.29 -25.87 -5.40
CA VAL A 221 -2.01 -24.54 -5.93
C VAL A 221 -1.08 -24.60 -7.13
N LEU A 222 -1.52 -24.01 -8.24
CA LEU A 222 -0.71 -23.71 -9.41
C LEU A 222 -0.60 -22.20 -9.55
N TYR A 223 0.55 -21.70 -10.02
CA TYR A 223 0.67 -20.28 -10.32
C TYR A 223 1.40 -20.04 -11.64
N TYR A 224 1.07 -18.93 -12.26
CA TYR A 224 1.75 -18.38 -13.45
C TYR A 224 2.22 -16.96 -13.14
N ASP A 225 3.46 -16.69 -13.44
CA ASP A 225 4.07 -15.35 -13.36
C ASP A 225 5.01 -15.18 -14.55
N VAL A 226 5.22 -13.94 -14.99
CA VAL A 226 6.18 -13.61 -16.06
C VAL A 226 7.62 -13.81 -15.63
N ASN A 227 7.87 -13.77 -14.32
CA ASN A 227 9.16 -14.03 -13.71
C ASN A 227 9.22 -15.48 -13.16
N MET A 228 10.43 -16.02 -13.08
CA MET A 228 10.64 -17.24 -12.32
C MET A 228 10.71 -16.89 -10.84
N ILE A 229 9.69 -17.29 -10.09
CA ILE A 229 9.56 -16.98 -8.65
C ILE A 229 9.58 -18.27 -7.87
N MET A 230 10.35 -18.31 -6.78
CA MET A 230 10.39 -19.45 -5.88
C MET A 230 9.02 -19.66 -5.23
N SER A 231 8.50 -20.88 -5.29
CA SER A 231 7.23 -21.25 -4.67
C SER A 231 7.32 -21.25 -3.14
N LEU A 232 6.23 -20.87 -2.50
CA LEU A 232 6.01 -21.13 -1.08
C LEU A 232 5.17 -22.41 -0.92
N GLY A 233 5.52 -23.23 0.08
CA GLY A 233 4.82 -24.48 0.34
C GLY A 233 4.95 -25.50 -0.81
N ASN A 234 3.86 -26.12 -1.21
CA ASN A 234 3.78 -27.10 -2.30
C ASN A 234 3.24 -26.52 -3.61
N SER A 235 3.06 -25.21 -3.70
CA SER A 235 2.59 -24.55 -4.93
C SER A 235 3.58 -24.76 -6.08
N LYS A 236 3.09 -24.83 -7.31
CA LYS A 236 3.90 -25.14 -8.49
C LYS A 236 3.72 -24.07 -9.57
N GLN A 237 4.85 -23.54 -10.06
CA GLN A 237 4.83 -22.67 -11.23
C GLN A 237 4.56 -23.48 -12.49
N VAL A 238 3.67 -22.99 -13.34
CA VAL A 238 3.44 -23.53 -14.69
C VAL A 238 4.06 -22.61 -15.74
N ALA A 239 4.38 -23.20 -16.90
CA ALA A 239 5.12 -22.46 -17.93
C ALA A 239 4.27 -21.45 -18.69
N THR A 240 2.96 -21.65 -18.79
CA THR A 240 2.07 -20.80 -19.56
C THR A 240 0.75 -20.53 -18.84
N LEU A 241 0.13 -19.39 -19.14
CA LEU A 241 -1.22 -19.07 -18.67
C LEU A 241 -2.24 -20.14 -19.07
N ASN A 242 -2.21 -20.61 -20.32
CA ASN A 242 -3.13 -21.63 -20.80
C ASN A 242 -2.99 -22.96 -20.04
N GLU A 243 -1.78 -23.33 -19.66
CA GLU A 243 -1.56 -24.51 -18.81
C GLU A 243 -2.24 -24.33 -17.44
N LEU A 244 -2.10 -23.17 -16.81
CA LEU A 244 -2.78 -22.86 -15.57
C LEU A 244 -4.30 -22.95 -15.73
N LEU A 245 -4.85 -22.28 -16.74
CA LEU A 245 -6.29 -22.22 -16.99
C LEU A 245 -6.91 -23.60 -17.19
N SER A 246 -6.26 -24.46 -17.98
CA SER A 246 -6.76 -25.82 -18.29
C SER A 246 -6.75 -26.79 -17.10
N LYS A 247 -5.93 -26.49 -16.08
CA LYS A 247 -5.76 -27.37 -14.90
C LYS A 247 -6.49 -26.87 -13.65
N SER A 248 -6.98 -25.63 -13.65
CA SER A 248 -7.53 -24.99 -12.45
C SER A 248 -9.05 -25.10 -12.38
N ASP A 249 -9.58 -25.35 -11.18
CA ASP A 249 -11.00 -25.28 -10.88
C ASP A 249 -11.42 -23.84 -10.50
N PHE A 250 -10.52 -23.10 -9.84
CA PHE A 250 -10.66 -21.69 -9.53
C PHE A 250 -9.46 -20.95 -10.10
N VAL A 251 -9.69 -19.80 -10.72
CA VAL A 251 -8.63 -18.92 -11.25
C VAL A 251 -8.78 -17.56 -10.64
N THR A 252 -7.70 -17.05 -10.04
CA THR A 252 -7.66 -15.71 -9.42
C THR A 252 -6.52 -14.87 -9.98
N LEU A 253 -6.76 -13.58 -10.12
CA LEU A 253 -5.84 -12.61 -10.73
C LEU A 253 -5.24 -11.69 -9.67
N HIS A 254 -3.90 -11.59 -9.65
CA HIS A 254 -3.13 -10.71 -8.75
C HIS A 254 -2.02 -10.00 -9.54
N VAL A 255 -2.39 -9.38 -10.65
CA VAL A 255 -1.49 -8.68 -11.57
C VAL A 255 -1.75 -7.17 -11.55
N PRO A 256 -0.73 -6.33 -11.83
CA PRO A 256 -0.91 -4.89 -12.00
C PRO A 256 -1.69 -4.59 -13.29
N GLU A 257 -2.16 -3.36 -13.42
CA GLU A 257 -2.74 -2.83 -14.67
C GLU A 257 -1.61 -2.33 -15.57
N THR A 258 -1.38 -3.04 -16.66
CA THR A 258 -0.42 -2.69 -17.72
C THR A 258 -1.04 -2.96 -19.09
N ALA A 259 -0.36 -2.58 -20.17
CA ALA A 259 -0.82 -2.88 -21.53
C ALA A 259 -0.93 -4.39 -21.76
N GLU A 260 -0.02 -5.19 -21.18
CA GLU A 260 0.07 -6.64 -21.34
C GLU A 260 -0.98 -7.39 -20.50
N THR A 261 -1.41 -6.81 -19.38
CA THR A 261 -2.40 -7.43 -18.50
C THR A 261 -3.83 -6.99 -18.79
N LYS A 262 -4.01 -5.98 -19.64
CA LYS A 262 -5.34 -5.55 -20.06
C LYS A 262 -6.05 -6.69 -20.81
N ASN A 263 -7.25 -7.05 -20.33
CA ASN A 263 -8.06 -8.15 -20.87
C ASN A 263 -7.28 -9.48 -20.98
N ILE A 264 -6.37 -9.74 -20.03
CA ILE A 264 -5.58 -10.98 -19.98
C ILE A 264 -6.48 -12.22 -19.89
N LEU A 265 -7.69 -12.07 -19.31
CA LEU A 265 -8.77 -13.03 -19.42
C LEU A 265 -9.87 -12.48 -20.31
N SER A 266 -10.03 -13.09 -21.49
CA SER A 266 -11.07 -12.79 -22.48
C SER A 266 -11.63 -14.09 -23.06
N THR A 267 -12.40 -14.03 -24.13
CA THR A 267 -13.06 -15.20 -24.72
C THR A 267 -12.14 -16.41 -24.94
N PRO A 268 -10.92 -16.29 -25.53
CA PRO A 268 -10.03 -17.43 -25.72
C PRO A 268 -9.57 -18.07 -24.39
N GLN A 269 -9.30 -17.24 -23.39
CA GLN A 269 -8.84 -17.71 -22.09
C GLN A 269 -9.97 -18.44 -21.33
N PHE A 270 -11.20 -17.90 -21.36
CA PHE A 270 -12.35 -18.59 -20.78
C PHE A 270 -12.63 -19.92 -21.49
N ALA A 271 -12.48 -19.99 -22.81
CA ALA A 271 -12.61 -21.23 -23.55
C ALA A 271 -11.56 -22.29 -23.13
N ALA A 272 -10.35 -21.87 -22.78
CA ALA A 272 -9.26 -22.75 -22.32
C ALA A 272 -9.45 -23.27 -20.88
N MET A 273 -10.30 -22.63 -20.06
CA MET A 273 -10.58 -23.06 -18.70
C MET A 273 -11.36 -24.38 -18.67
N LYS A 274 -11.37 -25.05 -17.51
CA LYS A 274 -12.26 -26.20 -17.28
C LYS A 274 -13.73 -25.78 -17.40
N ASP A 275 -14.57 -26.69 -17.88
CA ASP A 275 -16.03 -26.52 -17.82
C ASP A 275 -16.48 -26.48 -16.37
N GLY A 276 -17.25 -25.46 -16.01
CA GLY A 276 -17.69 -25.23 -14.63
C GLY A 276 -16.61 -24.65 -13.69
N ALA A 277 -15.53 -24.08 -14.22
CA ALA A 277 -14.55 -23.36 -13.43
C ALA A 277 -15.08 -22.01 -12.93
N TYR A 278 -14.33 -21.42 -12.00
CA TYR A 278 -14.65 -20.14 -11.36
C TYR A 278 -13.54 -19.11 -11.59
N VAL A 279 -13.94 -17.84 -11.70
CA VAL A 279 -13.01 -16.70 -11.88
C VAL A 279 -13.16 -15.71 -10.75
N LEU A 280 -12.03 -15.26 -10.19
CA LEU A 280 -11.99 -14.27 -9.11
C LEU A 280 -11.04 -13.11 -9.50
N ASN A 281 -11.43 -11.88 -9.22
CA ASN A 281 -10.61 -10.71 -9.47
C ASN A 281 -10.75 -9.67 -8.37
N ALA A 282 -9.71 -9.53 -7.56
CA ALA A 282 -9.52 -8.45 -6.60
C ALA A 282 -8.22 -7.66 -6.90
N SER A 283 -7.80 -7.59 -8.17
CA SER A 283 -6.57 -6.89 -8.58
C SER A 283 -6.88 -5.55 -9.27
N ARG A 284 -7.24 -5.58 -10.55
CA ARG A 284 -7.63 -4.39 -11.34
C ARG A 284 -8.79 -4.73 -12.26
N GLY A 285 -9.73 -3.79 -12.44
CA GLY A 285 -10.95 -4.03 -13.22
C GLY A 285 -10.70 -4.30 -14.71
N THR A 286 -9.65 -3.71 -15.26
CA THR A 286 -9.33 -3.79 -16.71
C THR A 286 -8.66 -5.11 -17.14
N VAL A 287 -8.27 -5.98 -16.19
CA VAL A 287 -7.59 -7.26 -16.50
C VAL A 287 -8.55 -8.33 -17.01
N ILE A 288 -9.86 -8.15 -16.81
CA ILE A 288 -10.90 -9.06 -17.33
C ILE A 288 -11.77 -8.33 -18.37
N ASP A 289 -12.01 -8.97 -19.49
CA ASP A 289 -13.05 -8.59 -20.44
C ASP A 289 -14.43 -9.00 -19.86
N ILE A 290 -15.12 -8.03 -19.25
CA ILE A 290 -16.40 -8.29 -18.56
C ILE A 290 -17.50 -8.80 -19.50
N PRO A 291 -17.71 -8.23 -20.71
CA PRO A 291 -18.63 -8.82 -21.70
C PRO A 291 -18.33 -10.29 -22.02
N ALA A 292 -17.06 -10.64 -22.21
CA ALA A 292 -16.66 -12.05 -22.46
C ALA A 292 -16.91 -12.95 -21.23
N LEU A 293 -16.68 -12.44 -20.01
CA LEU A 293 -17.01 -13.14 -18.75
C LEU A 293 -18.50 -13.43 -18.65
N ILE A 294 -19.36 -12.43 -18.93
CA ILE A 294 -20.82 -12.58 -18.93
C ILE A 294 -21.26 -13.66 -19.92
N ALA A 295 -20.69 -13.67 -21.13
CA ALA A 295 -20.99 -14.68 -22.14
C ALA A 295 -20.60 -16.09 -21.66
N ALA A 296 -19.44 -16.24 -21.01
CA ALA A 296 -18.96 -17.50 -20.47
C ALA A 296 -19.83 -18.01 -19.29
N LEU A 297 -20.32 -17.11 -18.43
CA LEU A 297 -21.25 -17.44 -17.36
C LEU A 297 -22.62 -17.84 -17.90
N LYS A 298 -23.18 -17.10 -18.86
CA LYS A 298 -24.48 -17.41 -19.49
C LYS A 298 -24.48 -18.75 -20.23
N SER A 299 -23.36 -19.10 -20.88
CA SER A 299 -23.24 -20.40 -21.57
C SER A 299 -23.04 -21.58 -20.61
N GLY A 300 -22.77 -21.33 -19.34
CA GLY A 300 -22.43 -22.35 -18.35
C GLY A 300 -20.99 -22.86 -18.47
N LYS A 301 -20.15 -22.27 -19.31
CA LYS A 301 -18.71 -22.55 -19.38
C LYS A 301 -18.03 -22.27 -18.03
N LEU A 302 -18.41 -21.18 -17.38
CA LEU A 302 -18.02 -20.84 -16.01
C LEU A 302 -19.21 -21.05 -15.08
N ALA A 303 -18.95 -21.58 -13.88
CA ALA A 303 -19.95 -21.83 -12.86
C ALA A 303 -20.21 -20.66 -11.92
N GLY A 304 -19.36 -19.66 -11.92
CA GLY A 304 -19.50 -18.45 -11.11
C GLY A 304 -18.28 -17.54 -11.21
N ALA A 305 -18.42 -16.34 -10.66
CA ALA A 305 -17.35 -15.35 -10.58
C ALA A 305 -17.45 -14.49 -9.31
N ALA A 306 -16.31 -13.97 -8.84
CA ALA A 306 -16.24 -12.96 -7.80
C ALA A 306 -15.42 -11.78 -8.33
N LEU A 307 -15.97 -10.57 -8.23
CA LEU A 307 -15.35 -9.34 -8.70
C LEU A 307 -15.38 -8.29 -7.59
N ASP A 308 -14.21 -7.86 -7.16
CA ASP A 308 -14.04 -6.76 -6.20
C ASP A 308 -13.66 -5.44 -6.90
N VAL A 309 -13.26 -5.49 -8.17
CA VAL A 309 -12.75 -4.37 -8.95
C VAL A 309 -13.40 -4.28 -10.33
N TYR A 310 -13.52 -3.06 -10.86
CA TYR A 310 -14.25 -2.79 -12.10
C TYR A 310 -13.48 -1.80 -12.99
N PRO A 311 -13.66 -1.84 -14.33
CA PRO A 311 -13.03 -0.89 -15.24
C PRO A 311 -13.35 0.57 -14.93
N HIS A 312 -14.57 0.85 -14.49
CA HIS A 312 -15.01 2.18 -14.04
C HIS A 312 -15.66 2.08 -12.67
N GLU A 313 -14.98 2.65 -11.68
CA GLU A 313 -15.42 2.65 -10.30
C GLU A 313 -15.96 4.03 -9.88
N PRO A 314 -17.04 4.10 -9.06
CA PRO A 314 -17.53 5.36 -8.53
C PRO A 314 -16.50 6.09 -7.67
N ALA A 315 -16.36 7.40 -7.86
CA ALA A 315 -15.40 8.22 -7.12
C ALA A 315 -15.75 8.41 -5.63
N LYS A 316 -16.99 8.08 -5.20
CA LYS A 316 -17.48 8.24 -3.83
C LYS A 316 -18.41 7.09 -3.43
N ASN A 317 -18.58 6.89 -2.12
CA ASN A 317 -19.60 5.98 -1.60
C ASN A 317 -20.98 6.61 -1.71
N GLY A 318 -22.01 5.81 -2.00
CA GLY A 318 -23.41 6.24 -2.10
C GLY A 318 -24.29 5.21 -2.78
N ALA A 319 -25.59 5.45 -2.72
CA ALA A 319 -26.59 4.66 -3.44
C ALA A 319 -26.60 5.03 -4.94
N GLU A 320 -26.99 4.09 -5.79
CA GLU A 320 -27.23 4.30 -7.22
C GLU A 320 -26.05 4.86 -8.03
N LEU A 321 -24.82 4.59 -7.56
CA LEU A 321 -23.59 5.06 -8.24
C LEU A 321 -23.02 4.04 -9.22
N PHE A 322 -23.29 2.76 -9.04
CA PHE A 322 -22.81 1.68 -9.91
C PHE A 322 -23.86 1.36 -10.96
N THR A 323 -23.91 2.13 -12.04
CA THR A 323 -24.97 2.19 -13.03
C THR A 323 -24.54 1.74 -14.42
N ASN A 324 -25.53 1.51 -15.32
CA ASN A 324 -25.26 1.22 -16.73
C ASN A 324 -24.62 2.39 -17.50
N GLU A 325 -24.75 3.63 -17.04
CA GLU A 325 -24.05 4.76 -17.65
C GLU A 325 -22.54 4.65 -17.43
N LEU A 326 -22.15 4.20 -16.23
CA LEU A 326 -20.74 3.99 -15.89
C LEU A 326 -20.22 2.68 -16.50
N ASN A 327 -21.01 1.61 -16.42
CA ASN A 327 -20.67 0.27 -16.88
C ASN A 327 -21.85 -0.37 -17.62
N PRO A 328 -21.93 -0.31 -18.96
CA PRO A 328 -23.09 -0.73 -19.74
C PRO A 328 -23.55 -2.18 -19.55
N TRP A 329 -22.66 -3.03 -19.07
CA TRP A 329 -22.90 -4.47 -18.85
C TRP A 329 -23.43 -4.80 -17.44
N ILE A 330 -23.57 -3.81 -16.54
CA ILE A 330 -23.89 -4.09 -15.12
C ILE A 330 -25.23 -4.80 -14.93
N SER A 331 -26.28 -4.39 -15.67
CA SER A 331 -27.60 -5.01 -15.55
C SER A 331 -27.59 -6.48 -15.90
N GLU A 332 -26.75 -6.91 -16.84
CA GLU A 332 -26.58 -8.32 -17.17
C GLU A 332 -25.83 -9.05 -16.08
N LEU A 333 -24.70 -8.47 -15.61
CA LEU A 333 -23.85 -9.09 -14.61
C LEU A 333 -24.58 -9.34 -13.29
N VAL A 334 -25.33 -8.35 -12.77
CA VAL A 334 -26.07 -8.47 -11.50
C VAL A 334 -27.24 -9.47 -11.58
N SER A 335 -27.71 -9.80 -12.78
CA SER A 335 -28.79 -10.77 -12.98
C SER A 335 -28.31 -12.24 -12.96
N LEU A 336 -26.99 -12.44 -13.04
CA LEU A 336 -26.41 -13.78 -13.09
C LEU A 336 -26.35 -14.43 -11.71
N ARG A 337 -26.51 -15.76 -11.71
CA ARG A 337 -26.41 -16.54 -10.49
C ARG A 337 -24.95 -16.87 -10.17
N ASN A 338 -24.69 -17.07 -8.89
CA ASN A 338 -23.38 -17.39 -8.36
C ASN A 338 -22.30 -16.38 -8.79
N VAL A 339 -22.67 -15.12 -8.79
CA VAL A 339 -21.77 -13.98 -9.00
C VAL A 339 -21.71 -13.14 -7.72
N ILE A 340 -20.53 -12.95 -7.19
CA ILE A 340 -20.23 -12.14 -6.01
C ILE A 340 -19.64 -10.82 -6.49
N LEU A 341 -20.25 -9.70 -6.08
CA LEU A 341 -19.80 -8.36 -6.45
C LEU A 341 -19.56 -7.56 -5.16
N THR A 342 -18.37 -7.01 -5.01
CA THR A 342 -17.99 -6.20 -3.86
C THR A 342 -17.37 -4.86 -4.32
N PRO A 343 -17.54 -3.77 -3.55
CA PRO A 343 -17.16 -2.43 -3.98
C PRO A 343 -15.70 -2.11 -3.61
N HIS A 344 -14.73 -2.85 -4.15
CA HIS A 344 -13.27 -2.68 -3.98
C HIS A 344 -12.87 -2.68 -2.49
N ILE A 345 -13.29 -3.73 -1.77
CA ILE A 345 -13.06 -3.88 -0.33
C ILE A 345 -11.88 -4.79 0.03
N GLY A 346 -11.18 -5.37 -0.93
CA GLY A 346 -10.11 -6.33 -0.67
C GLY A 346 -9.06 -5.82 0.33
N GLY A 347 -8.70 -4.54 0.26
CA GLY A 347 -7.79 -3.88 1.21
C GLY A 347 -8.49 -3.10 2.33
N SER A 348 -9.80 -3.22 2.51
CA SER A 348 -10.59 -2.37 3.41
C SER A 348 -10.87 -3.05 4.75
N THR A 349 -9.82 -3.49 5.45
CA THR A 349 -9.88 -3.97 6.83
C THR A 349 -9.24 -2.97 7.79
N GLU A 350 -9.62 -2.99 9.06
CA GLU A 350 -9.03 -2.11 10.08
C GLU A 350 -7.52 -2.34 10.22
N GLU A 351 -7.09 -3.61 10.20
CA GLU A 351 -5.69 -3.99 10.28
C GLU A 351 -4.88 -3.47 9.08
N ALA A 352 -5.42 -3.60 7.86
CA ALA A 352 -4.75 -3.08 6.67
C ALA A 352 -4.63 -1.55 6.71
N GLN A 353 -5.70 -0.85 7.08
CA GLN A 353 -5.69 0.61 7.19
C GLN A 353 -4.73 1.09 8.29
N SER A 354 -4.67 0.39 9.42
CA SER A 354 -3.69 0.66 10.48
C SER A 354 -2.25 0.41 10.00
N ALA A 355 -1.99 -0.72 9.35
CA ALA A 355 -0.67 -1.06 8.82
C ALA A 355 -0.20 -0.06 7.74
N ILE A 356 -1.09 0.37 6.85
CA ILE A 356 -0.83 1.44 5.88
C ILE A 356 -0.48 2.74 6.60
N GLY A 357 -1.22 3.10 7.66
CA GLY A 357 -0.96 4.26 8.50
C GLY A 357 0.45 4.25 9.09
N VAL A 358 0.85 3.11 9.65
CA VAL A 358 2.19 2.90 10.23
C VAL A 358 3.28 2.96 9.16
N GLU A 359 3.11 2.23 8.05
CA GLU A 359 4.13 2.15 6.99
C GLU A 359 4.43 3.53 6.38
N VAL A 360 3.39 4.22 5.91
CA VAL A 360 3.56 5.53 5.28
C VAL A 360 3.96 6.58 6.31
N GLY A 361 3.31 6.63 7.49
CA GLY A 361 3.66 7.58 8.55
C GLY A 361 5.12 7.46 8.98
N THR A 362 5.62 6.23 9.16
CA THR A 362 7.02 5.98 9.49
C THR A 362 7.97 6.39 8.37
N SER A 363 7.61 6.12 7.11
CA SER A 363 8.44 6.51 5.95
C SER A 363 8.56 8.02 5.82
N LEU A 364 7.45 8.75 5.98
CA LEU A 364 7.47 10.22 5.97
C LEU A 364 8.32 10.79 7.10
N THR A 365 8.15 10.26 8.31
CA THR A 365 8.93 10.69 9.48
C THR A 365 10.43 10.46 9.29
N LYS A 366 10.82 9.28 8.78
CA LYS A 366 12.23 8.99 8.48
C LYS A 366 12.79 9.89 7.40
N TYR A 367 12.01 10.18 6.36
CA TYR A 367 12.46 11.10 5.32
C TYR A 367 12.63 12.52 5.85
N ILE A 368 11.71 13.01 6.67
CA ILE A 368 11.79 14.34 7.28
C ILE A 368 13.00 14.43 8.22
N ASN A 369 13.14 13.48 9.14
CA ASN A 369 14.10 13.54 10.25
C ASN A 369 15.49 12.97 9.91
N GLU A 370 15.59 12.05 8.94
CA GLU A 370 16.83 11.34 8.64
C GLU A 370 17.26 11.50 7.18
N GLY A 371 16.36 11.94 6.30
CA GLY A 371 16.58 12.00 4.84
C GLY A 371 16.49 10.64 4.14
N ALA A 372 16.10 9.56 4.84
CA ALA A 372 16.02 8.24 4.25
C ALA A 372 14.92 8.15 3.19
N SER A 373 15.27 7.80 1.95
CA SER A 373 14.34 7.65 0.81
C SER A 373 13.97 6.21 0.50
N THR A 374 14.31 5.26 1.37
CA THR A 374 13.94 3.84 1.19
C THR A 374 12.42 3.67 1.09
N GLY A 375 11.95 3.05 0.01
CA GLY A 375 10.53 2.90 -0.33
C GLY A 375 9.93 4.11 -1.05
N SER A 376 10.71 5.12 -1.41
CA SER A 376 10.23 6.22 -2.26
C SER A 376 9.94 5.71 -3.68
N VAL A 377 8.84 6.19 -4.26
CA VAL A 377 8.45 5.78 -5.62
C VAL A 377 9.05 6.66 -6.72
N ASN A 378 9.59 7.83 -6.36
CA ASN A 378 10.10 8.80 -7.32
C ASN A 378 11.54 9.29 -7.06
N PHE A 379 12.18 8.79 -5.98
CA PHE A 379 13.58 9.05 -5.69
C PHE A 379 14.36 7.74 -5.67
N PRO A 380 15.67 7.77 -5.93
CA PRO A 380 16.54 6.61 -5.66
C PRO A 380 16.53 6.29 -4.17
N GLU A 381 16.67 5.01 -3.83
CA GLU A 381 16.65 4.55 -2.44
C GLU A 381 18.01 4.77 -1.77
N VAL A 382 18.08 5.78 -0.93
CA VAL A 382 19.27 6.14 -0.18
C VAL A 382 18.96 6.25 1.30
N SER A 383 19.77 5.64 2.14
CA SER A 383 19.66 5.78 3.60
C SER A 383 21.02 5.64 4.28
N LEU A 384 21.22 6.34 5.36
CA LEU A 384 22.31 6.14 6.30
C LEU A 384 21.76 5.68 7.65
N ARG A 385 22.59 4.96 8.43
CA ARG A 385 22.17 4.60 9.80
C ARG A 385 21.84 5.86 10.61
N ALA A 386 20.95 5.73 11.57
CA ALA A 386 20.70 6.79 12.54
C ALA A 386 21.98 7.18 13.28
N LEU A 387 22.12 8.45 13.62
CA LEU A 387 23.26 8.98 14.34
C LEU A 387 23.16 8.65 15.84
N ASP A 388 24.32 8.34 16.46
CA ASP A 388 24.46 8.12 17.89
C ASP A 388 24.58 9.48 18.59
N LEU A 389 23.68 9.79 19.50
CA LEU A 389 23.61 11.08 20.22
C LEU A 389 24.87 11.39 21.04
N GLU A 390 25.55 10.36 21.58
CA GLU A 390 26.70 10.58 22.44
C GLU A 390 27.99 10.80 21.62
N LYS A 391 28.14 10.07 20.50
CA LYS A 391 29.37 10.06 19.71
C LYS A 391 29.38 11.05 18.57
N GLU A 392 28.21 11.42 18.04
CA GLU A 392 28.07 12.19 16.78
C GLU A 392 27.37 13.55 17.02
N ARG A 393 27.66 14.22 18.18
CA ARG A 393 27.02 15.49 18.57
C ARG A 393 27.24 16.63 17.57
N ASN A 394 28.43 16.72 16.96
CA ASN A 394 28.82 17.77 16.04
C ASN A 394 28.79 17.28 14.59
N THR A 395 27.83 16.42 14.26
CA THR A 395 27.64 15.88 12.91
C THR A 395 26.47 16.60 12.25
N VAL A 396 26.68 17.06 11.03
CA VAL A 396 25.65 17.58 10.13
C VAL A 396 25.42 16.56 9.03
N ARG A 397 24.13 16.23 8.80
CA ARG A 397 23.72 15.39 7.68
C ARG A 397 23.32 16.26 6.50
N VAL A 398 24.05 16.10 5.40
CA VAL A 398 23.80 16.78 4.13
C VAL A 398 22.89 15.88 3.29
N LEU A 399 21.77 16.43 2.84
CA LEU A 399 20.82 15.81 1.91
C LEU A 399 20.86 16.61 0.62
N TYR A 400 21.38 16.05 -0.46
CA TYR A 400 21.59 16.74 -1.72
C TYR A 400 20.94 16.01 -2.88
N LEU A 401 19.87 16.58 -3.42
CA LEU A 401 19.17 16.07 -4.60
C LEU A 401 19.59 16.87 -5.83
N HIS A 402 19.92 16.19 -6.91
CA HIS A 402 20.41 16.83 -8.12
C HIS A 402 20.02 16.08 -9.40
N GLN A 403 20.17 16.75 -10.54
CA GLN A 403 20.09 16.08 -11.83
C GLN A 403 21.24 15.09 -12.00
N ASN A 404 20.94 13.92 -12.52
CA ASN A 404 21.93 12.84 -12.75
C ASN A 404 22.77 13.12 -13.99
N VAL A 405 23.70 14.07 -13.87
CA VAL A 405 24.62 14.46 -14.96
C VAL A 405 26.08 14.37 -14.52
N PRO A 406 27.03 14.10 -15.45
CA PRO A 406 28.44 13.98 -15.14
C PRO A 406 29.00 15.23 -14.46
N GLY A 407 29.85 15.03 -13.46
CA GLY A 407 30.60 16.09 -12.78
C GLY A 407 29.94 16.65 -11.52
N VAL A 408 28.64 16.45 -11.28
CA VAL A 408 27.96 16.99 -10.11
C VAL A 408 28.54 16.46 -8.82
N LEU A 409 28.69 15.14 -8.68
CA LEU A 409 29.30 14.54 -7.47
C LEU A 409 30.73 15.02 -7.23
N LYS A 410 31.52 15.29 -8.28
CA LYS A 410 32.85 15.88 -8.12
C LYS A 410 32.77 17.26 -7.48
N THR A 411 31.87 18.09 -7.96
CA THR A 411 31.67 19.45 -7.43
C THR A 411 31.21 19.42 -5.97
N VAL A 412 30.23 18.58 -5.65
CA VAL A 412 29.74 18.39 -4.27
C VAL A 412 30.86 17.86 -3.37
N ASN A 413 31.59 16.85 -3.79
CA ASN A 413 32.68 16.27 -2.99
C ASN A 413 33.87 17.23 -2.80
N ASN A 414 34.11 18.15 -3.71
CA ASN A 414 35.12 19.21 -3.50
C ASN A 414 34.68 20.18 -2.36
N ILE A 415 33.39 20.43 -2.19
CA ILE A 415 32.87 21.26 -1.09
C ILE A 415 32.91 20.45 0.22
N LEU A 416 32.37 19.23 0.21
CA LEU A 416 32.32 18.37 1.39
C LEU A 416 33.70 17.96 1.88
N GLY A 417 34.69 17.85 0.98
CA GLY A 417 36.06 17.47 1.28
C GLY A 417 36.87 18.49 2.13
N ASN A 418 36.27 19.67 2.41
CA ASN A 418 36.79 20.63 3.39
C ASN A 418 36.46 20.20 4.85
N TYR A 419 35.61 19.20 5.03
CA TYR A 419 35.19 18.65 6.31
C TYR A 419 35.49 17.16 6.39
N ASN A 420 35.44 16.57 7.58
CA ASN A 420 35.56 15.13 7.71
C ASN A 420 34.26 14.43 7.31
N ILE A 421 34.29 13.64 6.23
CA ILE A 421 33.15 12.86 5.75
C ILE A 421 33.15 11.52 6.47
N ASP A 422 32.28 11.35 7.44
CA ASP A 422 32.18 10.10 8.22
C ASP A 422 31.44 8.99 7.44
N LYS A 423 30.43 9.39 6.67
CA LYS A 423 29.61 8.48 5.85
C LYS A 423 29.08 9.22 4.64
N GLN A 424 29.01 8.52 3.53
CA GLN A 424 28.39 9.05 2.31
C GLN A 424 27.77 7.90 1.53
N PHE A 425 26.57 8.12 1.03
CA PHE A 425 25.90 7.23 0.09
C PHE A 425 25.18 8.05 -0.97
N SER A 426 25.25 7.61 -2.22
CA SER A 426 24.59 8.25 -3.35
C SER A 426 24.10 7.19 -4.32
N ASP A 427 22.87 7.38 -4.82
CA ASP A 427 22.30 6.54 -5.87
C ASP A 427 21.51 7.41 -6.86
N SER A 428 21.16 6.83 -8.02
CA SER A 428 20.44 7.53 -9.08
C SER A 428 19.33 6.67 -9.68
N GLN A 429 18.22 7.31 -10.01
CA GLN A 429 17.07 6.72 -10.69
C GLN A 429 16.64 7.64 -11.83
N GLY A 430 16.85 7.22 -13.08
CA GLY A 430 16.60 8.07 -14.25
C GLY A 430 17.43 9.36 -14.19
N ASP A 431 16.75 10.49 -14.32
CA ASP A 431 17.35 11.83 -14.34
C ASP A 431 17.62 12.42 -12.95
N ILE A 432 17.26 11.69 -11.88
CA ILE A 432 17.38 12.16 -10.49
C ILE A 432 18.49 11.37 -9.78
N ALA A 433 19.35 12.06 -9.05
CA ALA A 433 20.31 11.47 -8.15
C ALA A 433 20.20 12.09 -6.76
N TYR A 434 20.39 11.26 -5.74
CA TYR A 434 20.27 11.66 -4.34
C TYR A 434 21.51 11.25 -3.57
N LEU A 435 22.12 12.19 -2.86
CA LEU A 435 23.26 11.98 -2.00
C LEU A 435 22.90 12.30 -0.56
N ILE A 436 23.27 11.41 0.36
CA ILE A 436 23.29 11.66 1.80
C ILE A 436 24.72 11.55 2.30
N ALA A 437 25.18 12.54 3.06
CA ALA A 437 26.49 12.51 3.70
C ALA A 437 26.41 12.99 5.15
N ASP A 438 27.09 12.29 6.06
CA ASP A 438 27.33 12.73 7.42
C ASP A 438 28.73 13.32 7.49
N ILE A 439 28.82 14.58 7.91
CA ILE A 439 30.08 15.31 8.06
C ILE A 439 30.24 15.74 9.52
N SER A 440 31.48 15.64 10.02
CA SER A 440 31.83 16.06 11.37
C SER A 440 32.92 17.13 11.36
N GLY A 441 33.11 17.78 12.52
CA GLY A 441 34.10 18.85 12.66
C GLY A 441 33.65 20.18 12.09
N ILE A 442 32.34 20.39 11.88
CA ILE A 442 31.74 21.63 11.43
C ILE A 442 31.18 22.42 12.63
N ASN A 443 31.45 23.71 12.69
CA ASN A 443 30.90 24.61 13.69
C ASN A 443 29.55 25.18 13.20
N ASN A 444 28.71 25.61 14.15
CA ASN A 444 27.39 26.15 13.81
C ASN A 444 27.46 27.35 12.85
N ASP A 445 28.48 28.20 12.98
CA ASP A 445 28.68 29.37 12.12
C ASP A 445 29.05 28.99 10.67
N GLU A 446 29.56 27.78 10.45
CA GLU A 446 29.96 27.28 9.12
C GLU A 446 28.81 26.59 8.38
N ILE A 447 27.73 26.20 9.09
CA ILE A 447 26.58 25.49 8.49
C ILE A 447 25.92 26.34 7.40
N GLN A 448 25.74 27.63 7.65
CA GLN A 448 25.16 28.55 6.65
C GLN A 448 26.08 28.66 5.41
N SER A 449 27.39 28.78 5.61
CA SER A 449 28.37 28.85 4.51
C SER A 449 28.36 27.55 3.68
N LEU A 450 28.27 26.39 4.33
CA LEU A 450 28.14 25.10 3.65
C LEU A 450 26.87 25.04 2.82
N HIS A 451 25.74 25.47 3.41
CA HIS A 451 24.47 25.53 2.71
C HIS A 451 24.54 26.41 1.47
N ASP A 452 25.13 27.58 1.58
CA ASP A 452 25.24 28.54 0.48
C ASP A 452 26.15 27.99 -0.64
N GLN A 453 27.32 27.43 -0.30
CA GLN A 453 28.22 26.79 -1.28
C GLN A 453 27.53 25.64 -2.04
N LEU A 454 26.79 24.77 -1.36
CA LEU A 454 26.06 23.69 -1.98
C LEU A 454 24.87 24.21 -2.80
N SER A 455 24.24 25.30 -2.34
CA SER A 455 23.11 25.94 -3.03
C SER A 455 23.50 26.57 -4.35
N ASP A 456 24.72 27.05 -4.48
CA ASP A 456 25.26 27.69 -5.70
C ASP A 456 25.77 26.68 -6.74
N THR A 457 25.72 25.36 -6.42
CA THR A 457 26.16 24.34 -7.36
C THR A 457 25.18 24.17 -8.53
N PRO A 458 25.68 23.94 -9.78
CA PRO A 458 24.84 23.68 -10.92
C PRO A 458 24.10 22.34 -10.77
N TYR A 459 22.92 22.24 -11.39
CA TYR A 459 22.10 21.02 -11.41
C TYR A 459 21.50 20.59 -10.07
N LYS A 460 21.61 21.40 -9.02
CA LYS A 460 20.94 21.18 -7.75
C LYS A 460 19.40 21.22 -7.95
N ILE A 461 18.69 20.28 -7.40
CA ILE A 461 17.22 20.26 -7.28
C ILE A 461 16.84 20.76 -5.90
N SER A 462 17.33 20.12 -4.85
CA SER A 462 17.08 20.55 -3.47
C SER A 462 18.24 20.22 -2.55
N ILE A 463 18.34 20.96 -1.46
CA ILE A 463 19.29 20.73 -0.37
C ILE A 463 18.57 20.86 0.97
N ARG A 464 18.91 19.99 1.91
CA ARG A 464 18.56 20.12 3.33
C ARG A 464 19.79 19.76 4.17
N LEU A 465 20.02 20.52 5.22
CA LEU A 465 21.01 20.19 6.25
C LEU A 465 20.26 19.84 7.53
N LEU A 466 20.56 18.68 8.09
CA LEU A 466 19.99 18.21 9.36
C LEU A 466 21.10 18.23 10.40
N TYR A 467 20.88 18.93 11.54
CA TYR A 467 21.88 19.14 12.59
C TYR A 467 21.29 19.30 13.98
#